data_377e0f63e74bc82b7364d022c6735ec9
#
_entry.id   377e0f63e74bc82b7364d022c6735ec9
#
_cell.length_a   1.000
_cell.length_b   1.000
_cell.length_c   1.000
_cell.angle_alpha   90.00
_cell.angle_beta   90.00
_cell.angle_gamma   90.00
#
_symmetry.space_group_name_H-M   'P 1'
#
loop_
_entity.id
_entity.type
_entity.pdbx_description
1 polymer ?
#
loop_
_entity_poly.entity_id
_entity_poly.type
_entity_poly.pdbx_seq_one_letter_code
_entity_poly.pdbx_strand_id
1 'polypeptide(L)'
;MLSVSSGLCLSCPPNCNSCDQNQLCISCNSATTLQNGICLACPVGCQTCSSSSVCTLCQSNYYLVSNGCEPCPAGCTVCAFSSGYTCTACSDKYYLNSPNCIACSSPCANCLASTQCLTCQDAFYLSGTACNACPLSCTLCASFASCSACASTYFLSGSSCLPCVSNCALCLDAVSCLVCNANYSLSTTTSLCTSCVSPCASCNPNGSCASCPPHYYLNTAQCITCISHCTSCTAAYV
;
A
#
# COMPACT_ATOMS: atom_id res chain seq x y z
N MET A 1 -5.16 -32.82 21.46
CA MET A 1 -5.87 -33.95 22.13
C MET A 1 -4.89 -34.82 22.89
N LEU A 2 -5.25 -35.34 24.06
CA LEU A 2 -4.40 -36.27 24.83
C LEU A 2 -4.57 -37.67 24.26
N SER A 3 -3.50 -38.33 23.83
CA SER A 3 -3.52 -39.75 23.49
C SER A 3 -3.60 -40.57 24.80
N VAL A 4 -4.61 -41.42 24.91
CA VAL A 4 -4.87 -42.20 26.13
C VAL A 4 -3.80 -43.28 26.39
N SER A 5 -2.99 -43.61 25.38
CA SER A 5 -1.93 -44.62 25.48
C SER A 5 -0.52 -44.07 25.74
N SER A 6 -0.26 -42.80 25.51
CA SER A 6 1.09 -42.23 25.65
C SER A 6 1.15 -40.96 26.52
N GLY A 7 0.01 -40.39 26.92
CA GLY A 7 -0.05 -39.11 27.66
C GLY A 7 0.44 -37.90 26.87
N LEU A 8 0.73 -38.02 25.55
CA LEU A 8 1.23 -36.98 24.69
C LEU A 8 0.09 -36.30 23.95
N CYS A 9 0.18 -34.97 23.80
CA CYS A 9 -0.71 -34.22 22.95
C CYS A 9 -0.28 -34.40 21.49
N LEU A 10 -1.09 -35.06 20.69
CA LEU A 10 -0.89 -35.23 19.25
C LEU A 10 -1.61 -34.10 18.50
N SER A 11 -0.98 -33.54 17.47
CA SER A 11 -1.60 -32.59 16.55
C SER A 11 -2.60 -33.33 15.65
N CYS A 12 -3.72 -32.66 15.35
CA CYS A 12 -4.64 -33.15 14.33
C CYS A 12 -4.00 -33.11 12.93
N PRO A 13 -4.53 -33.88 11.96
CA PRO A 13 -4.08 -33.80 10.56
C PRO A 13 -4.18 -32.41 9.97
N PRO A 14 -3.51 -32.15 8.82
CA PRO A 14 -3.60 -30.87 8.13
C PRO A 14 -5.06 -30.47 7.84
N ASN A 15 -5.35 -29.16 7.92
CA ASN A 15 -6.67 -28.56 7.70
C ASN A 15 -7.77 -29.04 8.69
N CYS A 16 -7.43 -29.78 9.72
CA CYS A 16 -8.35 -30.27 10.73
C CYS A 16 -8.35 -29.36 11.96
N ASN A 17 -9.53 -28.86 12.33
CA ASN A 17 -9.72 -28.05 13.53
C ASN A 17 -9.83 -28.92 14.80
N SER A 18 -10.52 -30.05 14.72
CA SER A 18 -10.62 -31.02 15.83
C SER A 18 -10.63 -32.44 15.30
N CYS A 19 -9.94 -33.35 15.99
CA CYS A 19 -9.82 -34.76 15.63
C CYS A 19 -10.10 -35.67 16.84
N ASP A 20 -10.42 -36.92 16.56
CA ASP A 20 -10.58 -37.98 17.57
C ASP A 20 -9.23 -38.53 18.01
N GLN A 21 -9.28 -39.51 18.92
CA GLN A 21 -8.10 -40.22 19.47
C GLN A 21 -7.36 -41.07 18.41
N ASN A 22 -7.99 -41.38 17.28
CA ASN A 22 -7.40 -42.09 16.14
C ASN A 22 -6.83 -41.14 15.09
N GLN A 23 -6.79 -39.84 15.39
CA GLN A 23 -6.39 -38.75 14.47
C GLN A 23 -7.33 -38.60 13.26
N LEU A 24 -8.56 -39.13 13.32
CA LEU A 24 -9.58 -38.86 12.31
C LEU A 24 -10.19 -37.50 12.59
N CYS A 25 -10.29 -36.65 11.56
CA CYS A 25 -10.87 -35.33 11.71
C CYS A 25 -12.37 -35.40 11.98
N ILE A 26 -12.81 -34.60 12.95
CA ILE A 26 -14.24 -34.42 13.29
C ILE A 26 -14.76 -33.14 12.72
N SER A 27 -13.94 -32.08 12.72
CA SER A 27 -14.27 -30.77 12.13
C SER A 27 -13.10 -30.18 11.39
N CYS A 28 -13.38 -29.62 10.22
CA CYS A 28 -12.37 -29.03 9.33
C CYS A 28 -12.25 -27.53 9.52
N ASN A 29 -11.12 -26.97 9.08
CA ASN A 29 -10.92 -25.55 8.96
C ASN A 29 -11.84 -24.95 7.86
N SER A 30 -11.97 -23.63 7.82
CA SER A 30 -12.67 -22.92 6.74
C SER A 30 -12.08 -23.27 5.37
N ALA A 31 -12.90 -23.21 4.34
CA ALA A 31 -12.56 -23.56 2.96
C ALA A 31 -12.06 -25.02 2.77
N THR A 32 -12.48 -25.91 3.68
CA THR A 32 -12.26 -27.36 3.56
C THR A 32 -13.53 -28.14 3.86
N THR A 33 -13.65 -29.35 3.37
CA THR A 33 -14.79 -30.24 3.60
C THR A 33 -14.33 -31.59 4.17
N LEU A 34 -15.13 -32.15 5.10
CA LEU A 34 -14.83 -33.44 5.74
C LEU A 34 -15.27 -34.61 4.85
N GLN A 35 -14.33 -35.45 4.45
CA GLN A 35 -14.61 -36.70 3.72
C GLN A 35 -13.81 -37.85 4.36
N ASN A 36 -14.49 -38.86 4.82
CA ASN A 36 -13.89 -40.05 5.41
C ASN A 36 -12.85 -39.78 6.52
N GLY A 37 -13.11 -38.76 7.38
CA GLY A 37 -12.19 -38.36 8.45
C GLY A 37 -10.98 -37.54 8.01
N ILE A 38 -10.96 -37.08 6.76
CA ILE A 38 -9.90 -36.23 6.18
C ILE A 38 -10.52 -34.92 5.71
N CYS A 39 -9.84 -33.80 5.94
CA CYS A 39 -10.24 -32.48 5.45
C CYS A 39 -9.61 -32.20 4.09
N LEU A 40 -10.43 -32.14 3.06
CA LEU A 40 -10.03 -31.82 1.70
C LEU A 40 -10.32 -30.36 1.39
N ALA A 41 -9.40 -29.69 0.66
CA ALA A 41 -9.61 -28.30 0.23
C ALA A 41 -10.81 -28.18 -0.71
N CYS A 42 -11.58 -27.12 -0.53
CA CYS A 42 -12.61 -26.71 -1.48
C CYS A 42 -11.97 -26.23 -2.79
N PRO A 43 -12.72 -26.18 -3.90
CA PRO A 43 -12.25 -25.60 -5.14
C PRO A 43 -11.78 -24.15 -4.95
N VAL A 44 -10.96 -23.66 -5.88
CA VAL A 44 -10.46 -22.27 -5.86
C VAL A 44 -11.63 -21.28 -5.85
N GLY A 45 -11.53 -20.21 -5.05
CA GLY A 45 -12.58 -19.20 -4.90
C GLY A 45 -13.78 -19.64 -4.06
N CYS A 46 -13.80 -20.87 -3.56
CA CYS A 46 -14.91 -21.42 -2.78
C CYS A 46 -14.70 -21.16 -1.27
N GLN A 47 -15.74 -20.69 -0.59
CA GLN A 47 -15.76 -20.52 0.86
C GLN A 47 -16.24 -21.77 1.57
N THR A 48 -17.31 -22.41 1.05
CA THR A 48 -17.86 -23.66 1.57
C THR A 48 -18.15 -24.61 0.43
N CYS A 49 -17.85 -25.88 0.60
CA CYS A 49 -18.07 -26.92 -0.41
C CYS A 49 -18.67 -28.19 0.20
N SER A 50 -19.45 -28.92 -0.58
CA SER A 50 -19.97 -30.24 -0.21
C SER A 50 -19.00 -31.37 -0.54
N SER A 51 -18.07 -31.13 -1.47
CA SER A 51 -16.95 -32.02 -1.79
C SER A 51 -15.77 -31.19 -2.32
N SER A 52 -14.62 -31.83 -2.52
CA SER A 52 -13.42 -31.18 -3.09
C SER A 52 -13.64 -30.67 -4.53
N SER A 53 -14.75 -31.00 -5.17
CA SER A 53 -15.10 -30.59 -6.53
C SER A 53 -16.41 -29.81 -6.65
N VAL A 54 -17.20 -29.66 -5.55
CA VAL A 54 -18.53 -29.01 -5.59
C VAL A 54 -18.58 -27.89 -4.57
N CYS A 55 -18.54 -26.66 -5.05
CA CYS A 55 -18.71 -25.46 -4.24
C CYS A 55 -20.20 -25.19 -3.96
N THR A 56 -20.50 -24.78 -2.73
CA THR A 56 -21.85 -24.37 -2.32
C THR A 56 -21.95 -22.89 -2.02
N LEU A 57 -20.83 -22.23 -1.70
CA LEU A 57 -20.76 -20.79 -1.46
C LEU A 57 -19.37 -20.29 -1.87
N CYS A 58 -19.35 -19.26 -2.71
CA CYS A 58 -18.12 -18.63 -3.15
C CYS A 58 -17.61 -17.59 -2.13
N GLN A 59 -16.31 -17.33 -2.16
CA GLN A 59 -15.68 -16.22 -1.46
C GLN A 59 -16.12 -14.88 -2.06
N SER A 60 -15.89 -13.78 -1.33
CA SER A 60 -16.09 -12.43 -1.89
C SER A 60 -15.31 -12.27 -3.20
N ASN A 61 -15.86 -11.49 -4.13
CA ASN A 61 -15.34 -11.28 -5.48
C ASN A 61 -15.38 -12.51 -6.40
N TYR A 62 -16.14 -13.54 -6.03
CA TYR A 62 -16.43 -14.69 -6.88
C TYR A 62 -17.94 -14.95 -6.95
N TYR A 63 -18.41 -15.55 -8.04
CA TYR A 63 -19.79 -15.99 -8.21
C TYR A 63 -19.87 -17.48 -8.55
N LEU A 64 -20.97 -18.11 -8.16
CA LEU A 64 -21.17 -19.55 -8.36
C LEU A 64 -21.61 -19.84 -9.78
N VAL A 65 -20.88 -20.71 -10.47
CA VAL A 65 -21.24 -21.26 -11.80
C VAL A 65 -21.14 -22.77 -11.73
N SER A 66 -22.26 -23.46 -11.97
CA SER A 66 -22.33 -24.92 -11.85
C SER A 66 -21.88 -25.39 -10.46
N ASN A 67 -20.69 -25.94 -10.35
CA ASN A 67 -20.12 -26.46 -9.10
C ASN A 67 -18.85 -25.75 -8.66
N GLY A 68 -18.46 -24.67 -9.36
CA GLY A 68 -17.24 -23.92 -9.10
C GLY A 68 -17.50 -22.44 -8.88
N CYS A 69 -16.46 -21.71 -8.56
CA CYS A 69 -16.49 -20.24 -8.40
C CYS A 69 -15.61 -19.59 -9.45
N GLU A 70 -16.19 -18.64 -10.17
CA GLU A 70 -15.49 -17.79 -11.13
C GLU A 70 -15.28 -16.39 -10.55
N PRO A 71 -14.17 -15.72 -10.84
CA PRO A 71 -13.94 -14.38 -10.35
C PRO A 71 -14.91 -13.37 -10.99
N CYS A 72 -15.41 -12.42 -10.21
CA CYS A 72 -16.14 -11.29 -10.74
C CYS A 72 -15.28 -10.49 -11.73
N PRO A 73 -15.89 -9.86 -12.76
CA PRO A 73 -15.15 -8.99 -13.66
C PRO A 73 -14.41 -7.85 -12.95
N ALA A 74 -13.43 -7.27 -13.64
CA ALA A 74 -12.62 -6.18 -13.10
C ALA A 74 -13.49 -5.02 -12.59
N GLY A 75 -13.17 -4.51 -11.40
CA GLY A 75 -13.91 -3.43 -10.75
C GLY A 75 -15.21 -3.85 -10.08
N CYS A 76 -15.65 -5.11 -10.19
CA CYS A 76 -16.86 -5.64 -9.58
C CYS A 76 -16.55 -6.36 -8.26
N THR A 77 -17.21 -5.97 -7.17
CA THR A 77 -17.05 -6.61 -5.86
C THR A 77 -18.14 -7.61 -5.53
N VAL A 78 -19.33 -7.44 -6.10
CA VAL A 78 -20.46 -8.36 -5.94
C VAL A 78 -21.07 -8.62 -7.29
N CYS A 79 -21.00 -9.86 -7.74
CA CYS A 79 -21.58 -10.29 -9.01
C CYS A 79 -22.42 -11.56 -8.85
N ALA A 80 -23.39 -11.74 -9.75
CA ALA A 80 -24.24 -12.93 -9.85
C ALA A 80 -24.24 -13.44 -11.30
N PHE A 81 -24.52 -14.72 -11.47
CA PHE A 81 -24.68 -15.33 -12.77
C PHE A 81 -26.08 -15.93 -12.89
N SER A 82 -26.81 -15.50 -13.92
CA SER A 82 -28.11 -16.09 -14.28
C SER A 82 -28.19 -16.51 -15.75
N SER A 83 -28.16 -15.57 -16.67
CA SER A 83 -28.01 -15.77 -18.13
C SER A 83 -26.73 -15.12 -18.68
N GLY A 84 -25.88 -14.65 -17.82
CA GLY A 84 -24.61 -13.95 -17.96
C GLY A 84 -24.25 -13.35 -16.61
N TYR A 85 -23.03 -12.86 -16.46
CA TYR A 85 -22.67 -12.16 -15.22
C TYR A 85 -23.37 -10.79 -15.14
N THR A 86 -23.77 -10.43 -13.94
CA THR A 86 -24.30 -9.10 -13.62
C THR A 86 -23.61 -8.60 -12.37
N CYS A 87 -22.93 -7.45 -12.48
CA CYS A 87 -22.36 -6.78 -11.33
C CYS A 87 -23.46 -5.99 -10.62
N THR A 88 -23.49 -6.08 -9.29
CA THR A 88 -24.44 -5.35 -8.42
C THR A 88 -23.74 -4.35 -7.51
N ALA A 89 -22.42 -4.48 -7.31
CA ALA A 89 -21.61 -3.53 -6.56
C ALA A 89 -20.22 -3.41 -7.18
N CYS A 90 -19.73 -2.18 -7.28
CA CYS A 90 -18.41 -1.86 -7.80
C CYS A 90 -17.41 -1.55 -6.67
N SER A 91 -16.15 -1.77 -6.95
CA SER A 91 -15.06 -1.30 -6.09
C SER A 91 -14.88 0.21 -6.22
N ASP A 92 -14.13 0.80 -5.28
CA ASP A 92 -13.69 2.19 -5.39
C ASP A 92 -13.08 2.46 -6.76
N LYS A 93 -13.25 3.69 -7.25
CA LYS A 93 -12.82 4.16 -8.58
C LYS A 93 -13.63 3.59 -9.76
N TYR A 94 -14.70 2.86 -9.50
CA TYR A 94 -15.62 2.38 -10.52
C TYR A 94 -17.06 2.77 -10.19
N TYR A 95 -17.90 2.96 -11.22
CA TYR A 95 -19.33 3.15 -11.07
C TYR A 95 -20.10 2.03 -11.79
N LEU A 96 -21.30 1.73 -11.30
CA LEU A 96 -22.13 0.69 -11.87
C LEU A 96 -22.83 1.20 -13.13
N ASN A 97 -22.52 0.57 -14.26
CA ASN A 97 -23.24 0.71 -15.53
C ASN A 97 -23.66 -0.70 -15.97
N SER A 98 -24.78 -1.16 -15.37
CA SER A 98 -25.24 -2.55 -15.48
C SER A 98 -25.16 -3.09 -16.92
N PRO A 99 -24.61 -4.31 -17.11
CA PRO A 99 -24.17 -5.27 -16.09
C PRO A 99 -22.72 -5.11 -15.58
N ASN A 100 -22.03 -4.03 -15.95
CA ASN A 100 -20.58 -3.86 -15.73
C ASN A 100 -20.28 -2.75 -14.72
N CYS A 101 -19.08 -2.80 -14.16
CA CYS A 101 -18.45 -1.68 -13.48
C CYS A 101 -17.50 -0.97 -14.45
N ILE A 102 -17.65 0.32 -14.60
CA ILE A 102 -16.83 1.17 -15.47
C ILE A 102 -15.93 2.04 -14.60
N ALA A 103 -14.66 2.12 -14.95
CA ALA A 103 -13.72 2.97 -14.25
C ALA A 103 -14.10 4.45 -14.35
N CYS A 104 -13.97 5.19 -13.24
CA CYS A 104 -14.12 6.63 -13.24
C CYS A 104 -13.06 7.27 -14.14
N SER A 105 -13.43 8.29 -14.89
CA SER A 105 -12.48 9.05 -15.73
C SER A 105 -11.56 9.87 -14.84
N SER A 106 -10.25 9.88 -15.14
CA SER A 106 -9.31 10.78 -14.48
C SER A 106 -9.72 12.25 -14.74
N PRO A 107 -9.64 13.14 -13.74
CA PRO A 107 -9.04 12.98 -12.41
C PRO A 107 -10.06 12.65 -11.29
N CYS A 108 -11.19 12.01 -11.58
CA CYS A 108 -12.11 11.53 -10.53
C CYS A 108 -11.45 10.42 -9.71
N ALA A 109 -11.61 10.47 -8.39
CA ALA A 109 -11.31 9.35 -7.51
C ALA A 109 -12.51 8.40 -7.38
N ASN A 110 -13.73 8.95 -7.19
CA ASN A 110 -14.99 8.21 -7.21
C ASN A 110 -16.02 8.97 -8.04
N CYS A 111 -16.93 8.25 -8.68
CA CYS A 111 -17.92 8.83 -9.59
C CYS A 111 -19.24 8.04 -9.60
N LEU A 112 -20.33 8.70 -10.03
CA LEU A 112 -21.63 8.05 -10.29
C LEU A 112 -21.81 7.71 -11.78
N ALA A 113 -21.10 8.41 -12.65
CA ALA A 113 -21.08 8.23 -14.10
C ALA A 113 -19.77 8.80 -14.66
N SER A 114 -19.51 8.57 -15.95
CA SER A 114 -18.30 9.06 -16.63
C SER A 114 -18.07 10.57 -16.51
N THR A 115 -19.14 11.35 -16.34
CA THR A 115 -19.11 12.83 -16.24
C THR A 115 -19.48 13.37 -14.85
N GLN A 116 -19.71 12.47 -13.86
CA GLN A 116 -20.19 12.85 -12.54
C GLN A 116 -19.22 12.36 -11.46
N CYS A 117 -18.19 13.15 -11.17
CA CYS A 117 -17.30 12.90 -10.04
C CYS A 117 -18.01 13.17 -8.71
N LEU A 118 -17.76 12.32 -7.74
CA LEU A 118 -18.13 12.48 -6.33
C LEU A 118 -16.95 12.99 -5.51
N THR A 119 -15.77 12.49 -5.82
CA THR A 119 -14.50 12.90 -5.19
C THR A 119 -13.41 12.97 -6.25
N CYS A 120 -12.41 13.80 -6.00
CA CYS A 120 -11.28 13.99 -6.89
C CYS A 120 -10.03 13.28 -6.37
N GLN A 121 -9.10 13.00 -7.27
CA GLN A 121 -7.74 12.59 -6.93
C GLN A 121 -6.99 13.75 -6.25
N ASP A 122 -5.87 13.43 -5.58
CA ASP A 122 -4.98 14.44 -5.00
C ASP A 122 -4.57 15.47 -6.03
N ALA A 123 -4.38 16.72 -5.57
CA ALA A 123 -4.13 17.89 -6.38
C ALA A 123 -5.31 18.35 -7.28
N PHE A 124 -6.52 17.82 -7.02
CA PHE A 124 -7.75 18.27 -7.67
C PHE A 124 -8.84 18.56 -6.64
N TYR A 125 -9.74 19.51 -6.94
CA TYR A 125 -10.93 19.81 -6.12
C TYR A 125 -12.20 19.63 -6.93
N LEU A 126 -13.28 19.30 -6.24
CA LEU A 126 -14.59 19.11 -6.86
C LEU A 126 -15.29 20.46 -7.06
N SER A 127 -15.67 20.76 -8.30
CA SER A 127 -16.47 21.93 -8.66
C SER A 127 -17.71 21.47 -9.44
N GLY A 128 -18.85 21.47 -8.77
CA GLY A 128 -20.04 20.81 -9.30
C GLY A 128 -19.83 19.29 -9.38
N THR A 129 -19.81 18.75 -10.60
CA THR A 129 -19.58 17.31 -10.87
C THR A 129 -18.24 17.04 -11.53
N ALA A 130 -17.39 18.06 -11.67
CA ALA A 130 -16.08 17.95 -12.33
C ALA A 130 -14.93 18.21 -11.35
N CYS A 131 -13.80 17.55 -11.59
CA CYS A 131 -12.57 17.77 -10.84
C CYS A 131 -11.66 18.75 -11.59
N ASN A 132 -11.32 19.87 -10.92
CA ASN A 132 -10.41 20.89 -11.42
C ASN A 132 -9.09 20.84 -10.65
N ALA A 133 -7.99 21.16 -11.33
CA ALA A 133 -6.68 21.17 -10.70
C ALA A 133 -6.55 22.24 -9.61
N CYS A 134 -5.94 21.88 -8.51
CA CYS A 134 -5.51 22.82 -7.48
C CYS A 134 -4.46 23.81 -8.04
N PRO A 135 -4.23 24.94 -7.38
CA PRO A 135 -3.13 25.84 -7.72
C PRO A 135 -1.78 25.13 -7.74
N LEU A 136 -0.82 25.73 -8.45
CA LEU A 136 0.53 25.19 -8.55
C LEU A 136 1.12 24.90 -7.16
N SER A 137 1.75 23.75 -7.01
CA SER A 137 2.39 23.27 -5.77
C SER A 137 1.43 23.01 -4.60
N CYS A 138 0.12 23.00 -4.85
CA CYS A 138 -0.91 22.65 -3.87
C CYS A 138 -1.36 21.21 -4.06
N THR A 139 -1.28 20.40 -3.00
CA THR A 139 -1.70 18.99 -3.02
C THR A 139 -3.13 18.79 -2.54
N LEU A 140 -3.66 19.73 -1.75
CA LEU A 140 -5.03 19.70 -1.25
C LEU A 140 -5.64 21.10 -1.28
N CYS A 141 -6.74 21.26 -1.98
CA CYS A 141 -7.46 22.53 -2.07
C CYS A 141 -8.97 22.31 -2.08
N ALA A 142 -9.71 23.30 -1.58
CA ALA A 142 -11.18 23.33 -1.66
C ALA A 142 -11.66 24.11 -2.90
N SER A 143 -10.81 24.96 -3.49
CA SER A 143 -11.05 25.74 -4.71
C SER A 143 -9.72 26.18 -5.31
N PHE A 144 -9.75 26.76 -6.50
CA PHE A 144 -8.54 27.32 -7.13
C PHE A 144 -7.85 28.40 -6.26
N ALA A 145 -8.58 29.12 -5.42
CA ALA A 145 -8.04 30.19 -4.57
C ALA A 145 -7.73 29.75 -3.13
N SER A 146 -7.90 28.45 -2.77
CA SER A 146 -7.84 27.98 -1.39
C SER A 146 -7.01 26.70 -1.28
N CYS A 147 -5.71 26.85 -1.12
CA CYS A 147 -4.82 25.74 -0.77
C CYS A 147 -4.84 25.45 0.73
N SER A 148 -4.89 24.19 1.11
CA SER A 148 -4.81 23.74 2.50
C SER A 148 -3.61 22.84 2.80
N ALA A 149 -2.95 22.28 1.77
CA ALA A 149 -1.71 21.54 1.91
C ALA A 149 -0.82 21.75 0.69
N CYS A 150 0.46 21.94 0.92
CA CYS A 150 1.46 22.17 -0.13
C CYS A 150 2.26 20.90 -0.43
N ALA A 151 2.80 20.83 -1.64
CA ALA A 151 3.79 19.83 -2.03
C ALA A 151 5.09 20.02 -1.23
N SER A 152 5.92 18.97 -1.19
CA SER A 152 7.28 19.05 -0.62
C SER A 152 8.02 20.23 -1.22
N THR A 153 8.90 20.84 -0.43
CA THR A 153 9.66 22.06 -0.76
C THR A 153 8.83 23.35 -0.85
N TYR A 154 7.55 23.30 -0.45
CA TYR A 154 6.68 24.47 -0.32
C TYR A 154 6.05 24.52 1.06
N PHE A 155 5.73 25.72 1.56
CA PHE A 155 4.99 25.96 2.79
C PHE A 155 3.71 26.75 2.53
N LEU A 156 2.72 26.57 3.39
CA LEU A 156 1.45 27.28 3.28
C LEU A 156 1.54 28.68 3.87
N SER A 157 1.34 29.69 3.04
CA SER A 157 1.24 31.09 3.45
C SER A 157 -0.16 31.62 3.11
N GLY A 158 -1.00 31.74 4.12
CA GLY A 158 -2.43 32.00 3.91
C GLY A 158 -3.09 30.86 3.14
N SER A 159 -3.55 31.10 1.93
CA SER A 159 -4.16 30.10 1.05
C SER A 159 -3.32 29.75 -0.18
N SER A 160 -2.03 30.08 -0.16
CA SER A 160 -1.10 29.84 -1.28
C SER A 160 0.14 29.10 -0.82
N CYS A 161 0.74 28.32 -1.73
CA CYS A 161 1.99 27.62 -1.48
C CYS A 161 3.17 28.45 -1.97
N LEU A 162 4.08 28.79 -1.07
CA LEU A 162 5.33 29.50 -1.38
C LEU A 162 6.52 28.54 -1.24
N PRO A 163 7.57 28.69 -2.05
CA PRO A 163 8.72 27.81 -1.99
C PRO A 163 9.49 27.99 -0.68
N CYS A 164 9.97 26.90 -0.13
CA CYS A 164 10.96 26.91 0.95
C CYS A 164 12.28 27.53 0.49
N VAL A 165 13.12 27.94 1.43
CA VAL A 165 14.50 28.32 1.16
C VAL A 165 15.25 27.19 0.44
N SER A 166 16.27 27.55 -0.34
CA SER A 166 17.03 26.61 -1.17
C SER A 166 17.51 25.38 -0.37
N ASN A 167 17.45 24.21 -1.02
CA ASN A 167 17.88 22.91 -0.47
C ASN A 167 17.06 22.41 0.73
N CYS A 168 15.90 22.98 0.99
CA CYS A 168 14.99 22.63 2.06
C CYS A 168 13.85 21.75 1.55
N ALA A 169 13.64 20.60 2.19
CA ALA A 169 12.54 19.67 1.89
C ALA A 169 11.27 20.04 2.65
N LEU A 170 11.39 20.59 3.86
CA LEU A 170 10.27 20.98 4.71
C LEU A 170 10.60 22.26 5.47
N CYS A 171 9.73 23.25 5.35
CA CYS A 171 9.84 24.54 6.03
C CYS A 171 8.47 25.02 6.53
N LEU A 172 8.45 25.99 7.45
CA LEU A 172 7.24 26.68 7.90
C LEU A 172 7.14 28.09 7.34
N ASP A 173 8.25 28.62 6.84
CA ASP A 173 8.35 29.98 6.28
C ASP A 173 9.42 30.03 5.19
N ALA A 174 9.61 31.22 4.61
CA ALA A 174 10.56 31.46 3.51
C ALA A 174 12.03 31.56 3.93
N VAL A 175 12.32 31.59 5.23
CA VAL A 175 13.67 31.93 5.74
C VAL A 175 14.30 30.83 6.61
N SER A 176 13.49 29.88 7.08
CA SER A 176 13.95 28.79 7.95
C SER A 176 13.62 27.42 7.38
N CYS A 177 14.52 26.47 7.51
CA CYS A 177 14.34 25.08 7.14
C CYS A 177 14.14 24.21 8.37
N LEU A 178 13.26 23.21 8.27
CA LEU A 178 13.08 22.15 9.29
C LEU A 178 13.78 20.87 8.88
N VAL A 179 13.72 20.53 7.60
CA VAL A 179 14.33 19.30 7.05
C VAL A 179 15.00 19.65 5.73
N CYS A 180 16.27 19.33 5.62
CA CYS A 180 17.03 19.56 4.39
C CYS A 180 16.83 18.44 3.36
N ASN A 181 17.06 18.76 2.10
CA ASN A 181 17.16 17.76 1.03
C ASN A 181 18.34 16.80 1.28
N ALA A 182 18.33 15.65 0.60
CA ALA A 182 19.45 14.71 0.62
C ALA A 182 20.77 15.42 0.28
N ASN A 183 21.87 15.03 0.90
CA ASN A 183 23.21 15.63 0.79
C ASN A 183 23.35 17.03 1.42
N TYR A 184 22.37 17.46 2.21
CA TYR A 184 22.44 18.69 2.99
C TYR A 184 22.16 18.43 4.45
N SER A 185 22.75 19.20 5.34
CA SER A 185 22.46 19.20 6.78
C SER A 185 21.94 20.54 7.24
N LEU A 186 21.09 20.51 8.28
CA LEU A 186 20.51 21.72 8.86
C LEU A 186 21.53 22.38 9.81
N SER A 187 21.90 23.60 9.53
CA SER A 187 22.71 24.43 10.45
C SER A 187 21.87 24.83 11.66
N THR A 188 22.33 24.51 12.84
CA THR A 188 21.66 24.85 14.12
C THR A 188 21.73 26.36 14.45
N THR A 189 22.63 27.10 13.81
CA THR A 189 22.81 28.55 14.04
C THR A 189 22.01 29.40 13.05
N THR A 190 21.86 28.97 11.82
CA THR A 190 21.21 29.76 10.75
C THR A 190 19.86 29.23 10.33
N SER A 191 19.48 27.98 10.75
CA SER A 191 18.30 27.26 10.27
C SER A 191 18.25 27.11 8.73
N LEU A 192 19.42 27.11 8.09
CA LEU A 192 19.59 26.93 6.63
C LEU A 192 20.27 25.60 6.34
N CYS A 193 20.06 25.10 5.13
CA CYS A 193 20.66 23.86 4.66
C CYS A 193 22.03 24.11 4.02
N THR A 194 23.07 23.49 4.56
CA THR A 194 24.43 23.53 4.04
C THR A 194 24.77 22.20 3.40
N SER A 195 25.47 22.23 2.26
CA SER A 195 25.88 21.01 1.58
C SER A 195 26.84 20.17 2.42
N CYS A 196 26.63 18.86 2.43
CA CYS A 196 27.60 17.94 3.00
C CYS A 196 28.91 17.97 2.20
N VAL A 197 30.03 17.79 2.88
CA VAL A 197 31.34 17.70 2.23
C VAL A 197 31.39 16.37 1.45
N SER A 198 31.72 16.44 0.16
CA SER A 198 31.88 15.25 -0.67
C SER A 198 33.02 14.35 -0.12
N PRO A 199 32.85 13.03 -0.05
CA PRO A 199 31.77 12.20 -0.61
C PRO A 199 30.70 11.74 0.39
N CYS A 200 30.32 12.55 1.40
CA CYS A 200 29.25 12.18 2.34
C CYS A 200 27.89 11.99 1.63
N ALA A 201 27.16 10.93 1.98
CA ALA A 201 25.76 10.75 1.60
C ALA A 201 24.82 11.53 2.53
N SER A 202 25.15 11.59 3.82
CA SER A 202 24.51 12.47 4.82
C SER A 202 25.54 13.01 5.79
N CYS A 203 25.29 14.16 6.37
CA CYS A 203 26.20 14.79 7.33
C CYS A 203 25.47 15.33 8.56
N ASN A 204 26.21 15.46 9.64
CA ASN A 204 25.76 16.09 10.88
C ASN A 204 25.70 17.62 10.72
N PRO A 205 25.04 18.36 11.64
CA PRO A 205 24.96 19.83 11.57
C PRO A 205 26.33 20.53 11.62
N ASN A 206 27.35 19.87 12.09
CA ASN A 206 28.75 20.37 12.13
C ASN A 206 29.53 20.10 10.81
N GLY A 207 28.86 19.54 9.76
CA GLY A 207 29.48 19.21 8.49
C GLY A 207 30.22 17.88 8.43
N SER A 208 30.38 17.16 9.56
CA SER A 208 30.98 15.82 9.55
C SER A 208 30.08 14.78 8.93
N CYS A 209 30.63 13.77 8.23
CA CYS A 209 29.84 12.71 7.63
C CYS A 209 29.12 11.88 8.68
N ALA A 210 27.83 11.65 8.46
CA ALA A 210 26.99 10.72 9.22
C ALA A 210 26.81 9.38 8.48
N SER A 211 26.81 9.40 7.13
CA SER A 211 26.79 8.20 6.30
C SER A 211 27.53 8.42 5.00
N CYS A 212 27.96 7.30 4.38
CA CYS A 212 28.72 7.31 3.13
C CYS A 212 27.92 6.69 1.98
N PRO A 213 28.15 7.11 0.75
CA PRO A 213 27.60 6.48 -0.44
C PRO A 213 28.24 5.08 -0.67
N PRO A 214 27.68 4.27 -1.58
CA PRO A 214 28.31 3.02 -2.01
C PRO A 214 29.78 3.24 -2.40
N HIS A 215 30.62 2.23 -2.18
CA HIS A 215 32.08 2.24 -2.38
C HIS A 215 32.89 3.08 -1.37
N TYR A 216 32.23 3.59 -0.32
CA TYR A 216 32.91 4.27 0.80
C TYR A 216 32.46 3.69 2.13
N TYR A 217 33.33 3.76 3.15
CA TYR A 217 32.99 3.45 4.54
C TYR A 217 33.25 4.67 5.43
N LEU A 218 32.51 4.76 6.52
CA LEU A 218 32.63 5.85 7.48
C LEU A 218 33.80 5.59 8.46
N ASN A 219 34.79 6.47 8.46
CA ASN A 219 35.88 6.43 9.39
C ASN A 219 36.05 7.82 10.06
N THR A 220 35.89 7.89 11.38
CA THR A 220 36.03 9.13 12.16
C THR A 220 35.34 10.34 11.54
N ALA A 221 34.08 10.16 11.14
CA ALA A 221 33.26 11.20 10.52
C ALA A 221 33.71 11.66 9.09
N GLN A 222 34.47 10.84 8.39
CA GLN A 222 34.85 11.01 6.99
C GLN A 222 34.56 9.76 6.19
N CYS A 223 34.24 9.91 4.91
CA CYS A 223 34.04 8.79 4.00
C CYS A 223 35.33 8.45 3.29
N ILE A 224 35.81 7.24 3.50
CA ILE A 224 37.03 6.70 2.89
C ILE A 224 36.64 5.68 1.81
N THR A 225 37.30 5.70 0.68
CA THR A 225 37.04 4.77 -0.43
C THR A 225 37.35 3.32 -0.02
N CYS A 226 36.42 2.41 -0.37
CA CYS A 226 36.72 0.98 -0.31
C CYS A 226 37.80 0.60 -1.33
N ILE A 227 38.47 -0.51 -1.10
CA ILE A 227 39.37 -1.08 -2.13
C ILE A 227 38.58 -1.39 -3.40
N SER A 228 39.26 -1.38 -4.54
CA SER A 228 38.66 -1.60 -5.85
C SER A 228 37.81 -2.87 -5.90
N HIS A 229 36.66 -2.77 -6.57
CA HIS A 229 35.65 -3.82 -6.74
C HIS A 229 34.75 -4.15 -5.53
N CYS A 230 34.85 -3.45 -4.40
CA CYS A 230 33.93 -3.59 -3.28
C CYS A 230 32.83 -2.52 -3.36
N THR A 231 31.56 -2.95 -3.25
CA THR A 231 30.40 -2.03 -3.16
C THR A 231 30.13 -1.55 -1.74
N SER A 232 30.57 -2.33 -0.74
CA SER A 232 30.50 -1.97 0.69
C SER A 232 31.70 -2.53 1.44
N CYS A 233 32.22 -1.81 2.41
CA CYS A 233 33.32 -2.22 3.27
C CYS A 233 33.16 -1.56 4.65
N THR A 234 33.70 -2.18 5.69
CA THR A 234 33.69 -1.66 7.08
C THR A 234 35.05 -1.07 7.50
N ALA A 235 36.10 -1.32 6.72
CA ALA A 235 37.45 -0.78 6.89
C ALA A 235 38.21 -0.79 5.57
N ALA A 236 39.33 -0.13 5.48
CA ALA A 236 40.13 -0.03 4.25
C ALA A 236 40.66 -1.38 3.71
N TYR A 237 40.59 -2.45 4.48
CA TYR A 237 41.22 -3.75 4.19
C TYR A 237 40.27 -4.96 4.21
N VAL A 238 38.97 -4.77 4.03
CA VAL A 238 38.02 -5.90 3.96
C VAL A 238 37.26 -5.88 2.66
#